data_6d561a1e2c3f4e86e3cc5cb697b381ae
#
_entry.id   6d561a1e2c3f4e86e3cc5cb697b381ae
#
_cell.length_a   1.000
_cell.length_b   1.000
_cell.length_c   1.000
_cell.angle_alpha   90.00
_cell.angle_beta   90.00
_cell.angle_gamma   90.00
#
_symmetry.space_group_name_H-M   'P 1'
#
loop_
_entity.id
_entity.type
_entity.pdbx_description
1 polymer ?
#
loop_
_entity_poly.entity_id
_entity_poly.type
_entity_poly.pdbx_seq_one_letter_code
_entity_poly.pdbx_strand_id
1 'polypeptide(L)'
;FFFILLLSSGNSRLYAEENRAFNFSTLNLNNGLSQLSVLDICQDDKGYIWFATRNGLNKYDGTHFTIYKHSNRDNNSLSDNHITKLLPDNVRGGLWVGTNNGLNYLDPKTNLITNYQLADYPELPSNSILSLCLDKSGKLWVGTRLGLCFWQPENKTFKLVTLDGQLDKESITSLYIDKQERIYIGTH
;
A
#
# COMPACT_ATOMS: atom_id res chain seq x y z
N PHE A 1 -17.33 11.77 -3.11
CA PHE A 1 -17.35 11.42 -4.54
C PHE A 1 -15.93 11.16 -4.97
N PHE A 2 -15.67 9.95 -5.45
CA PHE A 2 -14.35 9.54 -5.91
C PHE A 2 -14.38 9.45 -7.43
N PHE A 3 -13.49 10.17 -8.11
CA PHE A 3 -13.38 10.16 -9.57
C PHE A 3 -12.19 9.29 -9.97
N ILE A 4 -12.40 8.32 -10.87
CA ILE A 4 -11.33 7.56 -11.51
C ILE A 4 -11.14 8.09 -12.92
N LEU A 5 -9.93 8.56 -13.22
CA LEU A 5 -9.52 8.96 -14.56
C LEU A 5 -8.96 7.74 -15.30
N LEU A 6 -9.64 7.24 -16.33
CA LEU A 6 -9.12 6.19 -17.20
C LEU A 6 -8.45 6.84 -18.42
N LEU A 7 -7.10 6.81 -18.45
CA LEU A 7 -6.32 7.18 -19.62
C LEU A 7 -6.02 5.91 -20.43
N SER A 8 -6.56 5.77 -21.63
CA SER A 8 -6.16 4.70 -22.55
C SER A 8 -4.94 5.15 -23.36
N SER A 9 -3.81 4.45 -23.22
CA SER A 9 -2.61 4.62 -24.04
C SER A 9 -2.74 3.82 -25.34
N GLY A 10 -3.04 4.51 -26.43
CA GLY A 10 -2.88 3.96 -27.78
C GLY A 10 -1.76 4.69 -28.50
N ASN A 11 -0.79 3.95 -29.06
CA ASN A 11 0.25 4.49 -29.92
C ASN A 11 -0.35 5.17 -31.14
N SER A 12 -0.24 6.50 -31.25
CA SER A 12 -0.44 7.21 -32.52
C SER A 12 0.23 8.57 -32.52
N ARG A 13 0.79 8.86 -33.68
CA ARG A 13 1.59 10.03 -34.07
C ARG A 13 0.93 11.36 -33.70
N LEU A 14 1.78 12.34 -33.36
CA LEU A 14 1.45 13.75 -33.16
C LEU A 14 0.56 14.31 -34.29
N TYR A 15 -0.71 14.42 -34.02
CA TYR A 15 -1.63 15.38 -34.64
C TYR A 15 -2.38 16.07 -33.49
N ALA A 16 -2.61 17.39 -33.64
CA ALA A 16 -3.31 18.20 -32.68
C ALA A 16 -4.61 17.49 -32.23
N GLU A 17 -4.67 17.09 -30.94
CA GLU A 17 -5.86 16.43 -30.40
C GLU A 17 -6.91 17.47 -30.07
N GLU A 18 -7.87 17.59 -30.98
CA GLU A 18 -9.16 18.17 -30.67
C GLU A 18 -9.90 17.29 -29.65
N ASN A 19 -10.23 17.87 -28.49
CA ASN A 19 -11.27 17.44 -27.54
C ASN A 19 -11.36 15.94 -27.23
N ARG A 20 -10.41 15.40 -26.43
CA ARG A 20 -10.68 14.16 -25.71
C ARG A 20 -11.73 14.42 -24.62
N ALA A 21 -12.94 13.98 -24.85
CA ALA A 21 -13.95 13.93 -23.81
C ALA A 21 -13.49 12.90 -22.74
N PHE A 22 -13.23 13.37 -21.53
CA PHE A 22 -12.95 12.50 -20.40
C PHE A 22 -14.27 11.86 -19.94
N ASN A 23 -14.33 10.53 -19.92
CA ASN A 23 -15.44 9.80 -19.34
C ASN A 23 -15.11 9.48 -17.87
N PHE A 24 -15.97 9.96 -16.97
CA PHE A 24 -15.87 9.66 -15.54
C PHE A 24 -16.94 8.66 -15.16
N SER A 25 -16.55 7.65 -14.40
CA SER A 25 -17.49 6.75 -13.71
C SER A 25 -17.25 6.82 -12.20
N THR A 26 -18.32 6.65 -11.42
CA THR A 26 -18.25 6.69 -9.96
C THR A 26 -18.35 5.28 -9.42
N LEU A 27 -17.37 4.90 -8.59
CA LEU A 27 -17.44 3.70 -7.78
C LEU A 27 -17.87 4.08 -6.35
N ASN A 28 -18.88 3.39 -5.85
CA ASN A 28 -19.49 3.68 -4.54
C ASN A 28 -19.94 2.40 -3.83
N LEU A 29 -20.66 2.54 -2.70
CA LEU A 29 -21.17 1.40 -1.93
C LEU A 29 -22.12 0.51 -2.73
N ASN A 30 -22.90 1.07 -3.66
CA ASN A 30 -23.82 0.27 -4.50
C ASN A 30 -23.05 -0.60 -5.52
N ASN A 31 -21.83 -0.24 -5.86
CA ASN A 31 -20.94 -1.04 -6.70
C ASN A 31 -20.18 -2.10 -5.89
N GLY A 32 -20.28 -2.08 -4.55
CA GLY A 32 -19.62 -3.04 -3.65
C GLY A 32 -18.37 -2.54 -2.95
N LEU A 33 -18.02 -1.24 -3.08
CA LEU A 33 -16.92 -0.65 -2.30
C LEU A 33 -17.26 -0.69 -0.80
N SER A 34 -16.31 -1.11 0.04
CA SER A 34 -16.57 -1.31 1.49
C SER A 34 -16.80 -0.02 2.26
N GLN A 35 -16.24 1.12 1.77
CA GLN A 35 -16.38 2.43 2.41
C GLN A 35 -15.91 3.55 1.47
N LEU A 36 -16.53 4.73 1.54
CA LEU A 36 -16.27 5.85 0.61
C LEU A 36 -14.97 6.60 0.86
N SER A 37 -14.39 6.52 2.08
CA SER A 37 -13.09 7.13 2.36
C SER A 37 -11.98 6.24 1.84
N VAL A 38 -11.53 6.47 0.63
CA VAL A 38 -10.37 5.81 0.03
C VAL A 38 -9.13 6.61 0.39
N LEU A 39 -8.15 5.97 1.01
CA LEU A 39 -6.92 6.59 1.52
C LEU A 39 -5.74 6.38 0.58
N ASP A 40 -5.76 5.27 -0.18
CA ASP A 40 -4.72 4.96 -1.15
C ASP A 40 -5.28 4.06 -2.26
N ILE A 41 -4.65 4.11 -3.46
CA ILE A 41 -5.03 3.30 -4.62
C ILE A 41 -3.76 2.84 -5.30
N CYS A 42 -3.74 1.58 -5.74
CA CYS A 42 -2.70 1.07 -6.61
C CYS A 42 -3.26 0.06 -7.62
N GLN A 43 -2.46 -0.22 -8.65
CA GLN A 43 -2.73 -1.30 -9.60
C GLN A 43 -1.65 -2.35 -9.45
N ASP A 44 -2.03 -3.64 -9.42
CA ASP A 44 -1.09 -4.75 -9.45
C ASP A 44 -0.67 -5.12 -10.88
N ASP A 45 0.28 -6.04 -10.99
CA ASP A 45 0.81 -6.55 -12.27
C ASP A 45 -0.21 -7.31 -13.13
N LYS A 46 -1.32 -7.73 -12.53
CA LYS A 46 -2.44 -8.41 -13.23
C LYS A 46 -3.51 -7.43 -13.70
N GLY A 47 -3.36 -6.14 -13.39
CA GLY A 47 -4.29 -5.09 -13.76
C GLY A 47 -5.44 -4.87 -12.79
N TYR A 48 -5.52 -5.60 -11.67
CA TYR A 48 -6.51 -5.33 -10.63
C TYR A 48 -6.23 -4.00 -9.95
N ILE A 49 -7.29 -3.26 -9.64
CA ILE A 49 -7.19 -2.02 -8.87
C ILE A 49 -7.48 -2.31 -7.40
N TRP A 50 -6.61 -1.86 -6.53
CA TRP A 50 -6.74 -2.02 -5.08
C TRP A 50 -7.04 -0.69 -4.42
N PHE A 51 -8.00 -0.68 -3.50
CA PHE A 51 -8.41 0.50 -2.76
C PHE A 51 -8.22 0.26 -1.26
N ALA A 52 -7.43 1.13 -0.64
CA ALA A 52 -7.31 1.23 0.80
C ALA A 52 -8.48 2.04 1.36
N THR A 53 -9.26 1.46 2.25
CA THR A 53 -10.35 2.19 2.92
C THR A 53 -10.23 2.09 4.44
N ARG A 54 -11.04 2.87 5.14
CA ARG A 54 -11.13 2.73 6.61
C ARG A 54 -11.93 1.50 7.06
N ASN A 55 -12.47 0.71 6.14
CA ASN A 55 -13.27 -0.47 6.44
C ASN A 55 -12.90 -1.68 5.57
N GLY A 56 -11.60 -1.88 5.35
CA GLY A 56 -11.03 -3.00 4.63
C GLY A 56 -10.31 -2.63 3.36
N LEU A 57 -9.59 -3.62 2.83
CA LEU A 57 -8.92 -3.59 1.55
C LEU A 57 -9.89 -4.09 0.48
N ASN A 58 -10.00 -3.37 -0.62
CA ASN A 58 -10.91 -3.70 -1.72
C ASN A 58 -10.10 -3.99 -2.98
N LYS A 59 -10.32 -5.14 -3.61
CA LYS A 59 -9.81 -5.51 -4.91
C LYS A 59 -10.91 -5.37 -5.95
N TYR A 60 -10.65 -4.66 -7.03
CA TYR A 60 -11.58 -4.45 -8.13
C TYR A 60 -11.04 -5.07 -9.43
N ASP A 61 -11.84 -5.92 -10.06
CA ASP A 61 -11.50 -6.62 -11.29
C ASP A 61 -12.01 -5.95 -12.58
N GLY A 62 -12.58 -4.75 -12.44
CA GLY A 62 -13.26 -4.02 -13.53
C GLY A 62 -14.78 -4.14 -13.48
N THR A 63 -15.32 -5.11 -12.73
CA THR A 63 -16.76 -5.39 -12.60
C THR A 63 -17.21 -5.59 -11.16
N HIS A 64 -16.43 -6.29 -10.33
CA HIS A 64 -16.80 -6.65 -8.97
C HIS A 64 -15.71 -6.29 -7.96
N PHE A 65 -16.13 -6.07 -6.71
CA PHE A 65 -15.25 -5.92 -5.58
C PHE A 65 -15.11 -7.21 -4.77
N THR A 66 -13.87 -7.59 -4.44
CA THR A 66 -13.55 -8.54 -3.37
C THR A 66 -13.02 -7.76 -2.19
N ILE A 67 -13.59 -7.99 -1.00
CA ILE A 67 -13.24 -7.22 0.21
C ILE A 67 -12.50 -8.12 1.18
N TYR A 68 -11.33 -7.65 1.65
CA TYR A 68 -10.53 -8.27 2.70
C TYR A 68 -10.67 -7.46 3.98
N LYS A 69 -10.93 -8.16 5.09
CA LYS A 69 -11.15 -7.54 6.41
C LYS A 69 -10.36 -8.26 7.50
N HIS A 70 -10.19 -7.58 8.61
CA HIS A 70 -9.72 -8.18 9.85
C HIS A 70 -10.79 -9.09 10.46
N SER A 71 -10.36 -10.23 11.02
CA SER A 71 -11.19 -11.14 11.78
C SER A 71 -10.38 -11.78 12.92
N ASN A 72 -10.86 -11.63 14.16
CA ASN A 72 -10.25 -12.30 15.34
C ASN A 72 -10.37 -13.82 15.30
N ARG A 73 -11.15 -14.39 14.37
CA ARG A 73 -11.39 -15.84 14.23
C ARG A 73 -10.60 -16.46 13.07
N ASP A 74 -9.92 -15.64 12.29
CA ASP A 74 -9.20 -16.08 11.10
C ASP A 74 -7.80 -15.46 11.09
N ASN A 75 -6.79 -16.30 11.35
CA ASN A 75 -5.39 -15.89 11.33
C ASN A 75 -4.91 -15.50 9.92
N ASN A 76 -5.66 -15.86 8.87
CA ASN A 76 -5.42 -15.47 7.49
C ASN A 76 -6.21 -14.21 7.12
N SER A 77 -6.31 -13.26 8.03
CA SER A 77 -7.01 -12.00 7.83
C SER A 77 -6.08 -10.80 8.04
N LEU A 78 -6.51 -9.62 7.61
CA LEU A 78 -5.75 -8.39 7.84
C LEU A 78 -5.59 -8.09 9.33
N SER A 79 -4.51 -7.42 9.71
CA SER A 79 -4.24 -7.01 11.09
C SER A 79 -5.19 -5.91 11.59
N ASP A 80 -5.80 -5.14 10.68
CA ASP A 80 -6.78 -4.09 10.95
C ASP A 80 -7.64 -3.81 9.72
N ASN A 81 -8.84 -3.25 9.91
CA ASN A 81 -9.71 -2.78 8.83
C ASN A 81 -9.33 -1.39 8.30
N HIS A 82 -8.62 -0.58 9.07
CA HIS A 82 -8.18 0.74 8.65
C HIS A 82 -6.90 0.64 7.83
N ILE A 83 -7.04 0.56 6.50
CA ILE A 83 -5.92 0.46 5.58
C ILE A 83 -5.38 1.87 5.30
N THR A 84 -4.09 2.06 5.48
CA THR A 84 -3.42 3.37 5.36
C THR A 84 -2.62 3.50 4.08
N LYS A 85 -1.95 2.40 3.64
CA LYS A 85 -1.07 2.40 2.48
C LYS A 85 -1.12 1.08 1.73
N LEU A 86 -0.90 1.16 0.42
CA LEU A 86 -0.77 0.03 -0.51
C LEU A 86 0.53 0.15 -1.29
N LEU A 87 1.23 -0.97 -1.47
CA LEU A 87 2.43 -1.01 -2.29
C LEU A 87 2.51 -2.35 -3.01
N PRO A 88 2.30 -2.40 -4.34
CA PRO A 88 2.51 -3.60 -5.13
C PRO A 88 3.98 -4.04 -5.07
N ASP A 89 4.20 -5.32 -4.82
CA ASP A 89 5.52 -5.94 -4.85
C ASP A 89 5.70 -6.67 -6.18
N ASN A 90 6.18 -5.95 -7.19
CA ASN A 90 6.37 -6.51 -8.53
C ASN A 90 7.50 -7.55 -8.60
N VAL A 91 8.33 -7.66 -7.56
CA VAL A 91 9.41 -8.66 -7.48
C VAL A 91 8.87 -10.01 -7.03
N ARG A 92 8.02 -10.01 -5.98
CA ARG A 92 7.41 -11.23 -5.41
C ARG A 92 6.01 -11.50 -5.94
N GLY A 93 5.41 -10.51 -6.60
CA GLY A 93 4.06 -10.58 -7.19
C GLY A 93 2.95 -10.51 -6.16
N GLY A 94 3.17 -9.84 -5.02
CA GLY A 94 2.21 -9.65 -3.95
C GLY A 94 1.86 -8.20 -3.69
N LEU A 95 1.15 -7.95 -2.59
CA LEU A 95 0.73 -6.62 -2.16
C LEU A 95 1.09 -6.39 -0.69
N TRP A 96 1.89 -5.37 -0.43
CA TRP A 96 2.10 -4.85 0.91
C TRP A 96 0.95 -3.93 1.30
N VAL A 97 0.41 -4.14 2.49
CA VAL A 97 -0.76 -3.43 3.02
C VAL A 97 -0.45 -2.87 4.39
N GLY A 98 -0.26 -1.57 4.47
CA GLY A 98 -0.11 -0.85 5.73
C GLY A 98 -1.47 -0.62 6.38
N THR A 99 -1.52 -0.77 7.70
CA THR A 99 -2.73 -0.52 8.50
C THR A 99 -2.40 0.30 9.75
N ASN A 100 -3.41 0.68 10.53
CA ASN A 100 -3.19 1.29 11.83
C ASN A 100 -2.66 0.31 12.88
N ASN A 101 -2.75 -1.00 12.65
CA ASN A 101 -2.33 -2.03 13.59
C ASN A 101 -1.45 -3.11 12.97
N GLY A 102 -0.51 -2.73 12.14
CA GLY A 102 0.51 -3.61 11.56
C GLY A 102 0.65 -3.49 10.06
N LEU A 103 1.70 -4.11 9.57
CA LEU A 103 1.97 -4.31 8.16
C LEU A 103 1.48 -5.70 7.77
N ASN A 104 0.95 -5.83 6.55
CA ASN A 104 0.50 -7.11 6.01
C ASN A 104 1.11 -7.35 4.64
N TYR A 105 1.31 -8.61 4.29
CA TYR A 105 1.65 -9.03 2.95
C TYR A 105 0.59 -10.01 2.44
N LEU A 106 -0.09 -9.64 1.38
CA LEU A 106 -1.06 -10.49 0.68
C LEU A 106 -0.37 -11.15 -0.51
N ASP A 107 -0.31 -12.48 -0.51
CA ASP A 107 0.08 -13.27 -1.68
C ASP A 107 -1.17 -13.57 -2.54
N PRO A 108 -1.32 -12.98 -3.73
CA PRO A 108 -2.51 -13.16 -4.55
C PRO A 108 -2.59 -14.54 -5.24
N LYS A 109 -1.54 -15.35 -5.18
CA LYS A 109 -1.54 -16.73 -5.73
C LYS A 109 -2.18 -17.71 -4.75
N THR A 110 -1.85 -17.57 -3.48
CA THR A 110 -2.36 -18.42 -2.40
C THR A 110 -3.51 -17.80 -1.64
N ASN A 111 -3.73 -16.50 -1.81
CA ASN A 111 -4.66 -15.68 -1.04
C ASN A 111 -4.35 -15.67 0.47
N LEU A 112 -3.08 -15.96 0.83
CA LEU A 112 -2.62 -15.91 2.20
C LEU A 112 -2.17 -14.52 2.59
N ILE A 113 -2.48 -14.12 3.82
CA ILE A 113 -2.09 -12.85 4.43
C ILE A 113 -1.13 -13.15 5.56
N THR A 114 0.08 -12.60 5.48
CA THR A 114 1.05 -12.63 6.57
C THR A 114 1.02 -11.30 7.30
N ASN A 115 0.90 -11.33 8.62
CA ASN A 115 0.85 -10.15 9.47
C ASN A 115 2.20 -9.90 10.15
N TYR A 116 2.58 -8.63 10.22
CA TYR A 116 3.78 -8.15 10.90
C TYR A 116 3.37 -7.09 11.92
N GLN A 117 3.47 -7.41 13.19
CA GLN A 117 3.08 -6.52 14.29
C GLN A 117 4.21 -6.39 15.31
N LEU A 118 4.25 -5.28 16.04
CA LEU A 118 5.27 -4.98 17.05
C LEU A 118 5.41 -6.09 18.11
N ALA A 119 4.33 -6.79 18.43
CA ALA A 119 4.33 -7.89 19.39
C ALA A 119 5.24 -9.05 18.97
N ASP A 120 5.30 -9.34 17.65
CA ASP A 120 6.08 -10.43 17.08
C ASP A 120 7.40 -9.92 16.46
N TYR A 121 7.49 -8.63 16.17
CA TYR A 121 8.63 -7.96 15.53
C TYR A 121 8.99 -6.69 16.30
N PRO A 122 9.73 -6.80 17.43
CA PRO A 122 10.03 -5.67 18.31
C PRO A 122 10.89 -4.57 17.66
N GLU A 123 11.54 -4.86 16.53
CA GLU A 123 12.28 -3.87 15.72
C GLU A 123 11.38 -3.06 14.77
N LEU A 124 10.08 -3.40 14.65
CA LEU A 124 9.11 -2.55 14.00
C LEU A 124 8.78 -1.36 14.93
N PRO A 125 9.07 -0.11 14.57
CA PRO A 125 8.97 1.01 15.52
C PRO A 125 7.55 1.27 16.03
N SER A 126 6.55 0.96 15.19
CA SER A 126 5.13 1.11 15.54
C SER A 126 4.25 0.26 14.64
N ASN A 127 3.11 -0.20 15.15
CA ASN A 127 2.08 -0.85 14.34
C ASN A 127 1.36 0.10 13.36
N SER A 128 1.40 1.42 13.60
CA SER A 128 0.77 2.39 12.71
C SER A 128 1.67 2.67 11.51
N ILE A 129 1.36 2.04 10.39
CA ILE A 129 2.10 2.16 9.12
C ILE A 129 1.57 3.38 8.37
N LEU A 130 2.46 4.28 7.96
CA LEU A 130 2.10 5.54 7.31
C LEU A 130 2.59 5.65 5.88
N SER A 131 3.74 5.04 5.57
CA SER A 131 4.32 5.08 4.23
C SER A 131 5.11 3.81 3.93
N LEU A 132 5.13 3.43 2.65
CA LEU A 132 5.81 2.23 2.15
C LEU A 132 6.55 2.58 0.86
N CYS A 133 7.74 2.01 0.66
CA CYS A 133 8.48 2.13 -0.58
C CYS A 133 9.35 0.90 -0.80
N LEU A 134 9.53 0.48 -2.07
CA LEU A 134 10.51 -0.53 -2.47
C LEU A 134 11.69 0.16 -3.18
N ASP A 135 12.91 -0.21 -2.81
CA ASP A 135 14.09 0.17 -3.60
C ASP A 135 14.29 -0.77 -4.79
N LYS A 136 15.27 -0.49 -5.67
CA LYS A 136 15.52 -1.30 -6.85
C LYS A 136 15.96 -2.73 -6.54
N SER A 137 16.49 -2.98 -5.34
CA SER A 137 16.84 -4.32 -4.88
C SER A 137 15.62 -5.11 -4.40
N GLY A 138 14.45 -4.46 -4.29
CA GLY A 138 13.23 -5.03 -3.72
C GLY A 138 13.21 -5.01 -2.20
N LYS A 139 14.08 -4.21 -1.56
CA LYS A 139 14.05 -4.00 -0.11
C LYS A 139 12.86 -3.10 0.25
N LEU A 140 12.04 -3.54 1.17
CA LEU A 140 10.89 -2.78 1.66
C LEU A 140 11.32 -1.81 2.77
N TRP A 141 11.04 -0.53 2.53
CA TRP A 141 11.15 0.55 3.51
C TRP A 141 9.79 0.87 4.09
N VAL A 142 9.71 0.99 5.41
CA VAL A 142 8.45 1.15 6.16
C VAL A 142 8.54 2.37 7.05
N GLY A 143 7.79 3.39 6.71
CA GLY A 143 7.60 4.57 7.55
C GLY A 143 6.43 4.35 8.50
N THR A 144 6.68 4.53 9.78
CA THR A 144 5.70 4.34 10.84
C THR A 144 5.45 5.65 11.61
N ARG A 145 4.51 5.62 12.57
CA ARG A 145 4.28 6.75 13.47
C ARG A 145 5.47 7.07 14.39
N LEU A 146 6.38 6.11 14.61
CA LEU A 146 7.47 6.22 15.57
C LEU A 146 8.84 5.86 14.97
N GLY A 147 9.07 6.17 13.71
CA GLY A 147 10.35 5.97 13.05
C GLY A 147 10.28 5.24 11.73
N LEU A 148 11.47 5.08 11.12
CA LEU A 148 11.71 4.41 9.86
C LEU A 148 12.41 3.07 10.09
N CYS A 149 11.95 2.02 9.40
CA CYS A 149 12.65 0.74 9.37
C CYS A 149 12.64 0.15 7.95
N PHE A 150 13.39 -0.92 7.74
CA PHE A 150 13.30 -1.72 6.53
C PHE A 150 13.26 -3.21 6.85
N TRP A 151 12.60 -3.98 5.98
CA TRP A 151 12.48 -5.44 6.10
C TRP A 151 13.74 -6.14 5.62
N GLN A 152 14.24 -7.10 6.40
CA GLN A 152 15.36 -7.99 6.08
C GLN A 152 14.84 -9.43 5.93
N PRO A 153 14.57 -9.89 4.69
CA PRO A 153 13.96 -11.20 4.46
C PRO A 153 14.85 -12.36 4.90
N GLU A 154 16.19 -12.19 4.87
CA GLU A 154 17.17 -13.21 5.26
C GLU A 154 17.04 -13.57 6.74
N ASN A 155 16.82 -12.56 7.57
CA ASN A 155 16.71 -12.70 9.03
C ASN A 155 15.26 -12.74 9.50
N LYS A 156 14.30 -12.51 8.60
CA LYS A 156 12.87 -12.37 8.89
C LYS A 156 12.60 -11.34 10.01
N THR A 157 13.28 -10.19 9.95
CA THR A 157 13.15 -9.13 10.94
C THR A 157 13.16 -7.75 10.27
N PHE A 158 12.77 -6.73 11.02
CA PHE A 158 12.97 -5.33 10.63
C PHE A 158 14.30 -4.81 11.17
N LYS A 159 14.85 -3.81 10.51
CA LYS A 159 15.99 -3.05 11.01
C LYS A 159 15.59 -1.58 11.12
N LEU A 160 15.69 -1.03 12.32
CA LEU A 160 15.48 0.39 12.59
C LEU A 160 16.55 1.23 11.88
N VAL A 161 16.13 2.35 11.30
CA VAL A 161 17.03 3.35 10.71
C VAL A 161 17.21 4.48 11.72
N THR A 162 18.43 4.64 12.20
CA THR A 162 18.83 5.72 13.09
C THR A 162 19.74 6.68 12.32
N LEU A 163 19.40 7.95 12.29
CA LEU A 163 20.21 9.02 11.71
C LEU A 163 20.55 10.03 12.84
N ASP A 164 21.54 9.71 13.66
CA ASP A 164 22.01 10.56 14.75
C ASP A 164 20.87 11.13 15.64
N GLY A 165 19.84 10.31 15.90
CA GLY A 165 18.66 10.69 16.66
C GLY A 165 17.60 11.53 15.90
N GLN A 166 17.85 11.90 14.65
CA GLN A 166 16.95 12.79 13.90
C GLN A 166 15.66 12.12 13.43
N LEU A 167 15.63 10.78 13.29
CA LEU A 167 14.43 10.02 12.87
C LEU A 167 13.82 9.21 14.01
N ASP A 168 14.46 9.19 15.16
CA ASP A 168 13.99 8.43 16.31
C ASP A 168 12.68 9.04 16.84
N LYS A 169 11.60 8.24 16.76
CA LYS A 169 10.26 8.62 17.18
C LYS A 169 9.54 9.64 16.30
N GLU A 170 10.13 10.04 15.16
CA GLU A 170 9.44 10.89 14.19
C GLU A 170 8.39 10.11 13.40
N SER A 171 7.29 10.81 13.10
CA SER A 171 6.21 10.24 12.27
C SER A 171 6.61 10.32 10.79
N ILE A 172 6.86 9.17 10.15
CA ILE A 172 7.32 9.09 8.75
C ILE A 172 6.11 9.00 7.83
N THR A 173 5.63 10.15 7.40
CA THR A 173 4.36 10.28 6.65
C THR A 173 4.48 9.97 5.17
N SER A 174 5.68 10.13 4.60
CA SER A 174 5.93 9.85 3.18
C SER A 174 7.34 9.36 2.92
N LEU A 175 7.46 8.46 1.94
CA LEU A 175 8.74 7.92 1.47
C LEU A 175 8.75 7.98 -0.06
N TYR A 176 9.87 8.37 -0.62
CA TYR A 176 10.15 8.30 -2.05
C TYR A 176 11.61 7.93 -2.29
N ILE A 177 11.85 7.04 -3.24
CA ILE A 177 13.20 6.65 -3.68
C ILE A 177 13.37 7.04 -5.14
N ASP A 178 14.36 7.86 -5.44
CA ASP A 178 14.60 8.33 -6.79
C ASP A 178 15.41 7.34 -7.65
N LYS A 179 15.63 7.70 -8.90
CA LYS A 179 16.41 6.86 -9.85
C LYS A 179 17.86 6.67 -9.45
N GLN A 180 18.40 7.52 -8.58
CA GLN A 180 19.75 7.47 -8.01
C GLN A 180 19.82 6.75 -6.66
N GLU A 181 18.73 6.06 -6.23
CA GLU A 181 18.62 5.37 -4.94
C GLU A 181 18.67 6.31 -3.71
N ARG A 182 18.41 7.61 -3.89
CA ARG A 182 18.28 8.54 -2.76
C ARG A 182 16.90 8.42 -2.16
N ILE A 183 16.85 8.33 -0.84
CA ILE A 183 15.60 8.21 -0.08
C ILE A 183 15.20 9.60 0.40
N TYR A 184 14.01 10.04 0.03
CA TYR A 184 13.37 11.25 0.53
C TYR A 184 12.35 10.87 1.58
N ILE A 185 12.44 11.50 2.74
CA ILE A 185 11.63 11.19 3.91
C ILE A 185 10.85 12.43 4.31
N GLY A 186 9.52 12.33 4.33
CA GLY A 186 8.65 13.36 4.89
C GLY A 186 8.28 12.99 6.31
N THR A 187 8.51 13.91 7.24
CA THR A 187 8.13 13.81 8.65
C THR A 187 7.02 14.80 8.99
N HIS A 188 6.48 14.71 10.19
CA HIS A 188 5.41 15.61 10.66
C HIS A 188 5.89 16.47 11.80
#